data_b9e34a124204a14381fe5a21f93bea3c
#
_entry.id   b9e34a124204a14381fe5a21f93bea3c
#
_cell.length_a   1.000
_cell.length_b   1.000
_cell.length_c   1.000
_cell.angle_alpha   90.00
_cell.angle_beta   90.00
_cell.angle_gamma   90.00
#
_symmetry.space_group_name_H-M   'P 1'
#
loop_
_entity.id
_entity.type
_entity.pdbx_description
1 polymer ?
#
loop_
_entity_poly.entity_id
_entity_poly.type
_entity_poly.pdbx_seq_one_letter_code
_entity_poly.pdbx_strand_id
1 'polypeptide(L)'
;MTKKKKSEERGFEPYVMTPEEALAFLDRKGIKYEICDTPVPVLGNKVNCGVPLDSGEQMIEEYYYLPKSVVGLNPVVDIPTQGDSMIEADIHEGDLLRLEIGAVARDGDIVLAEIDGECTAKVFFIDDQRQKWLLPRNKDYDPILLSADKETRISRMGISKS
;
A
#
# COMPACT_ATOMS: atom_id res chain seq x y z
N MET A 1 6.36 46.21 -18.94
CA MET A 1 7.01 45.70 -17.76
C MET A 1 8.23 44.87 -18.11
N THR A 2 9.35 45.26 -17.61
CA THR A 2 10.66 44.74 -17.97
C THR A 2 10.85 43.24 -17.71
N LYS A 3 10.20 42.66 -16.69
CA LYS A 3 10.30 41.24 -16.38
C LYS A 3 9.64 40.31 -17.41
N LYS A 4 8.49 40.68 -17.95
CA LYS A 4 7.77 39.91 -18.98
C LYS A 4 8.54 39.89 -20.29
N LYS A 5 9.13 41.04 -20.67
CA LYS A 5 9.95 41.17 -21.87
C LYS A 5 11.24 40.36 -21.80
N LYS A 6 11.87 40.30 -20.62
CA LYS A 6 13.04 39.44 -20.38
C LYS A 6 12.73 37.96 -20.47
N SER A 7 11.55 37.53 -20.02
CA SER A 7 11.11 36.16 -20.12
C SER A 7 10.90 35.72 -21.57
N GLU A 8 10.34 36.59 -22.40
CA GLU A 8 10.13 36.36 -23.82
C GLU A 8 11.45 36.23 -24.61
N GLU A 9 12.46 37.03 -24.24
CA GLU A 9 13.78 37.00 -24.89
C GLU A 9 14.64 35.81 -24.49
N ARG A 10 14.43 35.23 -23.28
CA ARG A 10 15.25 34.16 -22.70
C ARG A 10 14.56 32.81 -22.64
N GLY A 11 13.35 32.71 -23.14
CA GLY A 11 12.47 31.60 -22.86
C GLY A 11 11.72 31.81 -21.55
N PHE A 12 10.64 31.07 -21.40
CA PHE A 12 9.80 31.12 -20.21
C PHE A 12 10.46 30.38 -19.06
N GLU A 13 10.74 31.07 -17.96
CA GLU A 13 11.13 30.48 -16.69
C GLU A 13 9.93 30.54 -15.74
N PRO A 14 9.32 29.39 -15.38
CA PRO A 14 8.19 29.41 -14.47
C PRO A 14 8.64 29.84 -13.07
N TYR A 15 7.84 30.69 -12.44
CA TYR A 15 8.00 30.99 -11.03
C TYR A 15 7.61 29.78 -10.19
N VAL A 16 8.52 29.32 -9.35
CA VAL A 16 8.29 28.22 -8.42
C VAL A 16 8.22 28.76 -7.00
N MET A 17 7.08 28.60 -6.35
CA MET A 17 6.94 28.94 -4.94
C MET A 17 7.79 28.04 -4.06
N THR A 18 8.40 28.61 -3.04
CA THR A 18 8.93 27.80 -1.95
C THR A 18 7.78 27.12 -1.18
N PRO A 19 8.03 26.01 -0.47
CA PRO A 19 6.99 25.40 0.36
C PRO A 19 6.33 26.36 1.35
N GLU A 20 7.10 27.23 1.97
CA GLU A 20 6.62 28.24 2.92
C GLU A 20 5.71 29.27 2.24
N GLU A 21 6.09 29.72 1.06
CA GLU A 21 5.27 30.65 0.26
C GLU A 21 3.95 30.02 -0.18
N ALA A 22 3.99 28.75 -0.57
CA ALA A 22 2.81 28.00 -0.96
C ALA A 22 1.83 27.83 0.21
N LEU A 23 2.32 27.44 1.39
CA LEU A 23 1.50 27.33 2.60
C LEU A 23 0.89 28.67 3.01
N ALA A 24 1.69 29.74 2.98
CA ALA A 24 1.19 31.09 3.29
C ALA A 24 0.12 31.56 2.28
N PHE A 25 0.26 31.20 1.02
CA PHE A 25 -0.75 31.50 0.00
C PHE A 25 -2.07 30.78 0.28
N LEU A 26 -2.01 29.47 0.59
CA LEU A 26 -3.20 28.67 0.92
C LEU A 26 -3.91 29.19 2.16
N ASP A 27 -3.15 29.55 3.21
CA ASP A 27 -3.68 30.12 4.44
C ASP A 27 -4.41 31.45 4.19
N ARG A 28 -3.81 32.34 3.39
CA ARG A 28 -4.44 33.62 3.04
C ARG A 28 -5.74 33.46 2.24
N LYS A 29 -5.83 32.39 1.45
CA LYS A 29 -7.04 32.06 0.66
C LYS A 29 -8.07 31.26 1.44
N GLY A 30 -7.76 30.84 2.67
CA GLY A 30 -8.64 29.99 3.47
C GLY A 30 -8.82 28.59 2.88
N ILE A 31 -7.86 28.14 2.07
CA ILE A 31 -7.88 26.82 1.45
C ILE A 31 -7.33 25.80 2.45
N LYS A 32 -8.12 24.79 2.76
CA LYS A 32 -7.67 23.66 3.60
C LYS A 32 -6.74 22.77 2.80
N TYR A 33 -5.66 22.33 3.44
CA TYR A 33 -4.69 21.43 2.84
C TYR A 33 -4.21 20.40 3.85
N GLU A 34 -3.65 19.33 3.35
CA GLU A 34 -2.89 18.34 4.13
C GLU A 34 -1.49 18.22 3.56
N ILE A 35 -0.52 18.05 4.45
CA ILE A 35 0.87 17.83 4.05
C ILE A 35 1.07 16.34 3.79
N CYS A 36 1.44 16.00 2.57
CA CYS A 36 1.76 14.64 2.15
C CYS A 36 3.28 14.45 2.19
N ASP A 37 3.80 14.12 3.35
CA ASP A 37 5.24 14.00 3.62
C ASP A 37 5.68 12.59 4.02
N THR A 38 4.75 11.67 4.17
CA THR A 38 5.05 10.30 4.57
C THR A 38 5.20 9.42 3.32
N PRO A 39 6.42 8.92 3.04
CA PRO A 39 6.65 8.07 1.88
C PRO A 39 6.04 6.68 2.09
N VAL A 40 5.36 6.19 1.07
CA VAL A 40 4.84 4.82 0.99
C VAL A 40 5.50 4.15 -0.20
N PRO A 41 6.38 3.19 0.02
CA PRO A 41 7.01 2.46 -1.08
C PRO A 41 6.02 1.52 -1.77
N VAL A 42 6.12 1.43 -3.09
CA VAL A 42 5.36 0.48 -3.91
C VAL A 42 6.31 -0.57 -4.43
N LEU A 43 6.04 -1.82 -4.12
CA LEU A 43 6.84 -2.94 -4.60
C LEU A 43 6.50 -3.27 -6.05
N GLY A 44 7.47 -3.83 -6.75
CA GLY A 44 7.30 -4.31 -8.11
C GLY A 44 6.29 -5.46 -8.23
N ASN A 45 5.99 -5.83 -9.47
CA ASN A 45 4.94 -6.81 -9.83
C ASN A 45 5.11 -8.21 -9.21
N LYS A 46 6.25 -8.49 -8.60
CA LYS A 46 6.48 -9.75 -7.88
C LYS A 46 7.07 -9.44 -6.52
N VAL A 47 6.27 -9.66 -5.49
CA VAL A 47 6.79 -9.75 -4.13
C VAL A 47 7.65 -11.01 -4.04
N ASN A 48 8.91 -10.87 -3.64
CA ASN A 48 9.77 -12.01 -3.42
C ASN A 48 9.34 -12.74 -2.14
N CYS A 49 8.57 -13.79 -2.32
CA CYS A 49 8.15 -14.64 -1.22
C CYS A 49 9.36 -15.38 -0.62
N GLY A 50 9.38 -15.52 0.69
CA GLY A 50 10.55 -16.07 1.40
C GLY A 50 11.61 -15.04 1.80
N VAL A 51 11.52 -13.82 1.26
CA VAL A 51 12.40 -12.71 1.62
C VAL A 51 11.63 -11.74 2.51
N PRO A 52 12.13 -11.39 3.70
CA PRO A 52 11.45 -10.43 4.56
C PRO A 52 11.19 -9.10 3.85
N LEU A 53 10.02 -8.52 4.06
CA LEU A 53 9.63 -7.26 3.40
C LEU A 53 10.52 -6.08 3.75
N ASP A 54 11.20 -6.15 4.89
CA ASP A 54 12.11 -5.15 5.41
C ASP A 54 13.59 -5.44 5.09
N SER A 55 13.90 -6.52 4.36
CA SER A 55 15.28 -6.95 4.09
C SER A 55 16.05 -6.08 3.10
N GLY A 56 15.39 -5.16 2.41
CA GLY A 56 16.00 -4.36 1.34
C GLY A 56 16.21 -5.13 0.02
N GLU A 57 15.88 -6.41 -0.03
CA GLU A 57 15.96 -7.23 -1.24
C GLU A 57 14.70 -7.15 -2.11
N GLN A 58 13.62 -6.58 -1.56
CA GLN A 58 12.42 -6.29 -2.31
C GLN A 58 12.66 -5.10 -3.23
N MET A 59 12.23 -5.20 -4.48
CA MET A 59 12.36 -4.11 -5.43
C MET A 59 11.26 -3.07 -5.23
N ILE A 60 11.66 -1.85 -4.93
CA ILE A 60 10.76 -0.70 -4.85
C ILE A 60 10.73 -0.05 -6.23
N GLU A 61 9.55 0.05 -6.84
CA GLU A 61 9.37 0.70 -8.14
C GLU A 61 9.14 2.20 -8.02
N GLU A 62 8.37 2.61 -7.01
CA GLU A 62 8.04 4.01 -6.83
C GLU A 62 7.68 4.31 -5.37
N TYR A 63 7.50 5.59 -5.06
CA TYR A 63 7.00 6.05 -3.77
C TYR A 63 5.81 6.97 -3.97
N TYR A 64 4.78 6.80 -3.14
CA TYR A 64 3.77 7.82 -2.92
C TYR A 64 4.09 8.61 -1.68
N TYR A 65 3.58 9.83 -1.63
CA TYR A 65 3.64 10.65 -0.43
C TYR A 65 2.23 10.93 0.04
N LEU A 66 1.91 10.49 1.24
CA LEU A 66 0.59 10.60 1.84
C LEU A 66 0.66 11.35 3.17
N PRO A 67 -0.47 11.91 3.64
CA PRO A 67 -0.54 12.44 4.99
C PRO A 67 -0.28 11.34 6.03
N LYS A 68 0.43 11.70 7.08
CA LYS A 68 0.69 10.78 8.18
C LYS A 68 -0.59 10.25 8.83
N SER A 69 -1.66 11.05 8.84
CA SER A 69 -2.99 10.67 9.30
C SER A 69 -3.58 9.47 8.54
N VAL A 70 -3.24 9.35 7.25
CA VAL A 70 -3.69 8.24 6.38
C VAL A 70 -2.82 7.00 6.56
N VAL A 71 -1.51 7.20 6.67
CA VAL A 71 -0.53 6.09 6.79
C VAL A 71 -0.58 5.46 8.17
N GLY A 72 -0.77 6.27 9.24
CA GLY A 72 -0.75 5.79 10.62
C GLY A 72 0.66 5.73 11.20
N LEU A 73 0.81 4.96 12.29
CA LEU A 73 2.05 4.89 13.08
C LEU A 73 3.00 3.79 12.61
N ASN A 74 2.48 2.70 12.06
CA ASN A 74 3.29 1.58 11.61
C ASN A 74 3.82 1.81 10.19
N PRO A 75 5.00 1.31 9.88
CA PRO A 75 5.49 1.32 8.50
C PRO A 75 4.54 0.59 7.56
N VAL A 76 4.35 1.12 6.37
CA VAL A 76 3.49 0.52 5.35
C VAL A 76 4.24 0.36 4.04
N VAL A 77 3.79 -0.62 3.25
CA VAL A 77 4.26 -0.84 1.88
C VAL A 77 3.06 -1.22 1.02
N ASP A 78 2.99 -0.69 -0.18
CA ASP A 78 1.96 -1.05 -1.14
C ASP A 78 2.47 -2.14 -2.08
N ILE A 79 1.67 -3.17 -2.27
CA ILE A 79 1.98 -4.31 -3.14
C ILE A 79 0.89 -4.51 -4.19
N PRO A 80 1.25 -4.81 -5.44
CA PRO A 80 0.27 -5.11 -6.48
C PRO A 80 -0.38 -6.48 -6.26
N THR A 81 -1.67 -6.53 -6.48
CA THR A 81 -2.46 -7.77 -6.43
C THR A 81 -2.22 -8.59 -7.68
N GLN A 82 -2.07 -9.90 -7.51
CA GLN A 82 -1.98 -10.87 -8.58
C GLN A 82 -3.16 -11.84 -8.52
N GLY A 83 -3.68 -12.20 -9.70
CA GLY A 83 -4.80 -13.12 -9.82
C GLY A 83 -6.14 -12.52 -9.39
N ASP A 84 -7.14 -13.37 -9.24
CA ASP A 84 -8.53 -13.00 -9.04
C ASP A 84 -9.20 -13.65 -7.82
N SER A 85 -8.42 -14.21 -6.91
CA SER A 85 -8.95 -14.92 -5.73
C SER A 85 -9.71 -14.04 -4.75
N MET A 86 -9.66 -12.71 -4.90
CA MET A 86 -10.30 -11.73 -4.04
C MET A 86 -11.30 -10.83 -4.80
N ILE A 87 -11.75 -11.26 -5.97
CA ILE A 87 -12.61 -10.46 -6.87
C ILE A 87 -13.97 -10.10 -6.25
N GLU A 88 -14.54 -10.97 -5.43
CA GLU A 88 -15.82 -10.72 -4.73
C GLU A 88 -15.67 -9.72 -3.57
N ALA A 89 -14.45 -9.39 -3.18
CA ALA A 89 -14.13 -8.29 -2.27
C ALA A 89 -13.76 -7.00 -3.02
N ASP A 90 -14.04 -6.92 -4.33
CA ASP A 90 -13.69 -5.80 -5.19
C ASP A 90 -12.18 -5.52 -5.24
N ILE A 91 -11.39 -6.58 -5.14
CA ILE A 91 -9.93 -6.53 -5.31
C ILE A 91 -9.58 -7.27 -6.58
N HIS A 92 -9.04 -6.52 -7.55
CA HIS A 92 -8.72 -7.00 -8.89
C HIS A 92 -7.21 -7.03 -9.11
N GLU A 93 -6.78 -7.80 -10.09
CA GLU A 93 -5.38 -7.82 -10.50
C GLU A 93 -4.89 -6.42 -10.85
N GLY A 94 -3.73 -6.05 -10.32
CA GLY A 94 -3.15 -4.73 -10.50
C GLY A 94 -3.54 -3.70 -9.43
N ASP A 95 -4.57 -3.97 -8.60
CA ASP A 95 -4.89 -3.12 -7.47
C ASP A 95 -3.74 -3.13 -6.45
N LEU A 96 -3.50 -1.99 -5.81
CA LEU A 96 -2.51 -1.88 -4.76
C LEU A 96 -3.14 -2.19 -3.40
N LEU A 97 -2.54 -3.10 -2.68
CA LEU A 97 -2.90 -3.43 -1.31
C LEU A 97 -1.84 -2.90 -0.36
N ARG A 98 -2.28 -2.20 0.67
CA ARG A 98 -1.39 -1.65 1.69
C ARG A 98 -1.12 -2.66 2.78
N LEU A 99 0.12 -3.05 2.92
CA LEU A 99 0.60 -3.92 3.96
C LEU A 99 1.12 -3.09 5.13
N GLU A 100 0.57 -3.32 6.30
CA GLU A 100 1.03 -2.71 7.54
C GLU A 100 2.05 -3.64 8.21
N ILE A 101 3.31 -3.21 8.20
CA ILE A 101 4.42 -4.03 8.70
C ILE A 101 4.38 -4.09 10.22
N GLY A 102 4.47 -5.30 10.78
CA GLY A 102 4.45 -5.52 12.22
C GLY A 102 3.06 -5.56 12.85
N ALA A 103 2.00 -5.32 12.08
CA ALA A 103 0.64 -5.47 12.59
C ALA A 103 0.23 -6.94 12.68
N VAL A 104 -0.41 -7.29 13.81
CA VAL A 104 -0.93 -8.64 14.03
C VAL A 104 -2.30 -8.78 13.34
N ALA A 105 -2.45 -9.84 12.55
CA ALA A 105 -3.71 -10.16 11.89
C ALA A 105 -4.77 -10.58 12.91
N ARG A 106 -5.99 -10.11 12.69
CA ARG A 106 -7.19 -10.45 13.46
C ARG A 106 -8.20 -11.16 12.59
N ASP A 107 -9.12 -11.89 13.21
CA ASP A 107 -10.24 -12.50 12.52
C ASP A 107 -10.99 -11.50 11.63
N GLY A 108 -11.18 -11.85 10.36
CA GLY A 108 -11.81 -11.00 9.36
C GLY A 108 -10.87 -10.05 8.61
N ASP A 109 -9.64 -9.91 9.01
CA ASP A 109 -8.67 -9.07 8.29
C ASP A 109 -8.31 -9.65 6.93
N ILE A 110 -8.05 -8.77 5.96
CA ILE A 110 -7.34 -9.16 4.74
C ILE A 110 -5.85 -9.24 5.08
N VAL A 111 -5.22 -10.32 4.67
CA VAL A 111 -3.82 -10.59 4.97
C VAL A 111 -3.04 -10.97 3.72
N LEU A 112 -1.76 -10.66 3.71
CA LEU A 112 -0.79 -11.33 2.85
C LEU A 112 -0.31 -12.55 3.60
N ALA A 113 -0.57 -13.71 3.06
CA ALA A 113 -0.06 -14.98 3.59
C ALA A 113 1.02 -15.51 2.68
N GLU A 114 2.12 -15.93 3.27
CA GLU A 114 3.15 -16.72 2.62
C GLU A 114 3.01 -18.15 3.14
N ILE A 115 2.77 -19.07 2.22
CA ILE A 115 2.61 -20.48 2.50
C ILE A 115 3.59 -21.25 1.62
N ASP A 116 4.53 -21.97 2.24
CA ASP A 116 5.54 -22.79 1.53
C ASP A 116 6.25 -21.99 0.40
N GLY A 117 6.53 -20.71 0.65
CA GLY A 117 7.21 -19.82 -0.28
C GLY A 117 6.33 -19.13 -1.33
N GLU A 118 5.02 -19.34 -1.29
CA GLU A 118 4.06 -18.66 -2.16
C GLU A 118 3.26 -17.60 -1.41
N CYS A 119 3.14 -16.41 -1.98
CA CYS A 119 2.37 -15.30 -1.42
C CYS A 119 0.96 -15.22 -1.99
N THR A 120 -0.01 -14.99 -1.13
CA THR A 120 -1.40 -14.82 -1.54
C THR A 120 -2.15 -13.89 -0.59
N ALA A 121 -3.02 -13.03 -1.16
CA ALA A 121 -3.94 -12.21 -0.37
C ALA A 121 -5.23 -13.00 -0.12
N LYS A 122 -5.66 -13.08 1.13
CA LYS A 122 -6.86 -13.80 1.56
C LYS A 122 -7.48 -13.12 2.78
N VAL A 123 -8.68 -13.54 3.14
CA VAL A 123 -9.28 -13.18 4.42
C VAL A 123 -8.82 -14.17 5.48
N PHE A 124 -8.27 -13.65 6.57
CA PHE A 124 -7.92 -14.45 7.74
C PHE A 124 -9.16 -14.74 8.56
N PHE A 125 -9.43 -15.99 8.85
CA PHE A 125 -10.62 -16.44 9.56
C PHE A 125 -10.27 -17.42 10.66
N ILE A 126 -10.87 -17.23 11.83
CA ILE A 126 -10.75 -18.14 12.96
C ILE A 126 -12.13 -18.74 13.20
N ASP A 127 -12.25 -20.05 13.08
CA ASP A 127 -13.52 -20.76 13.26
C ASP A 127 -13.86 -21.00 14.74
N ASP A 128 -15.03 -21.62 15.00
CA ASP A 128 -15.51 -21.91 16.35
C ASP A 128 -14.62 -22.88 17.12
N GLN A 129 -13.84 -23.70 16.40
CA GLN A 129 -12.87 -24.63 16.98
C GLN A 129 -11.46 -24.00 17.13
N ARG A 130 -11.36 -22.70 16.91
CA ARG A 130 -10.10 -21.94 16.98
C ARG A 130 -9.09 -22.32 15.89
N GLN A 131 -9.55 -22.98 14.84
CA GLN A 131 -8.74 -23.24 13.66
C GLN A 131 -8.62 -22.00 12.80
N LYS A 132 -7.46 -21.80 12.20
CA LYS A 132 -7.16 -20.65 11.37
C LYS A 132 -7.25 -21.03 9.90
N TRP A 133 -7.93 -20.19 9.14
CA TRP A 133 -8.19 -20.38 7.73
C TRP A 133 -7.80 -19.14 6.94
N LEU A 134 -7.46 -19.37 5.68
CA LEU A 134 -7.37 -18.33 4.66
C LEU A 134 -8.53 -18.52 3.69
N LEU A 135 -9.43 -17.54 3.67
CA LEU A 135 -10.61 -17.60 2.84
C LEU A 135 -10.41 -16.74 1.58
N PRO A 136 -10.59 -17.31 0.38
CA PRO A 136 -10.70 -16.53 -0.84
C PRO A 136 -12.02 -15.74 -0.85
N ARG A 137 -12.09 -14.72 -1.66
CA ARG A 137 -13.31 -14.02 -2.03
C ARG A 137 -13.58 -14.23 -3.53
N ASN A 138 -13.61 -15.49 -3.90
CA ASN A 138 -13.97 -15.97 -5.22
C ASN A 138 -14.43 -17.43 -5.07
N LYS A 139 -15.63 -17.73 -5.54
CA LYS A 139 -16.26 -19.06 -5.44
C LYS A 139 -15.49 -20.18 -6.16
N ASP A 140 -14.61 -19.82 -7.08
CA ASP A 140 -13.80 -20.76 -7.86
C ASP A 140 -12.55 -21.23 -7.11
N TYR A 141 -12.30 -20.70 -5.93
CA TYR A 141 -11.14 -21.04 -5.07
C TYR A 141 -11.59 -21.64 -3.76
N ASP A 142 -10.83 -22.61 -3.27
CA ASP A 142 -11.11 -23.28 -2.00
C ASP A 142 -10.46 -22.58 -0.81
N PRO A 143 -11.09 -22.62 0.39
CA PRO A 143 -10.46 -22.21 1.63
C PRO A 143 -9.20 -23.02 1.93
N ILE A 144 -8.23 -22.39 2.57
CA ILE A 144 -6.96 -23.02 2.97
C ILE A 144 -6.93 -23.12 4.49
N LEU A 145 -6.87 -24.34 5.03
CA LEU A 145 -6.65 -24.57 6.46
C LEU A 145 -5.16 -24.38 6.77
N LEU A 146 -4.88 -23.54 7.76
CA LEU A 146 -3.53 -23.35 8.26
C LEU A 146 -3.22 -24.40 9.32
N SER A 147 -2.36 -25.35 8.97
CA SER A 147 -1.93 -26.44 9.83
C SER A 147 -0.47 -26.25 10.24
N ALA A 148 -0.08 -26.89 11.35
CA ALA A 148 1.26 -26.76 11.93
C ALA A 148 2.39 -27.34 11.05
N ASP A 149 2.04 -28.13 10.05
CA ASP A 149 2.97 -28.72 9.08
C ASP A 149 3.31 -27.79 7.90
N LYS A 150 2.62 -26.65 7.79
CA LYS A 150 2.91 -25.64 6.77
C LYS A 150 3.69 -24.47 7.36
N GLU A 151 4.79 -24.13 6.73
CA GLU A 151 5.48 -22.89 7.04
C GLU A 151 4.63 -21.71 6.54
N THR A 152 4.08 -20.94 7.48
CA THR A 152 3.15 -19.86 7.18
C THR A 152 3.56 -18.58 7.87
N ARG A 153 3.65 -17.49 7.09
CA ARG A 153 3.79 -16.13 7.59
C ARG A 153 2.57 -15.32 7.19
N ILE A 154 2.04 -14.56 8.10
CA ILE A 154 0.83 -13.77 7.87
C ILE A 154 1.09 -12.32 8.27
N SER A 155 0.79 -11.40 7.37
CA SER A 155 0.88 -9.96 7.60
C SER A 155 -0.44 -9.29 7.27
N ARG A 156 -0.88 -8.39 8.13
CA ARG A 156 -2.13 -7.65 7.95
C ARG A 156 -2.06 -6.71 6.77
N MET A 157 -3.13 -6.66 6.01
CA MET A 157 -3.28 -5.74 4.87
C MET A 157 -4.48 -4.84 5.07
N GLY A 158 -4.32 -3.59 4.65
CA GLY A 158 -5.42 -2.69 4.37
C GLY A 158 -5.65 -2.60 2.86
N ILE A 159 -6.79 -2.07 2.46
CA ILE A 159 -7.05 -1.78 1.05
C ILE A 159 -6.52 -0.38 0.76
N SER A 160 -5.52 -0.30 -0.11
CA SER A 160 -5.12 0.96 -0.72
C SER A 160 -5.73 1.01 -2.10
N LYS A 161 -6.81 1.75 -2.26
CA LYS A 161 -7.32 2.04 -3.59
C LYS A 161 -6.60 3.27 -4.14
N SER A 162 -5.75 3.03 -5.09
CA SER A 162 -5.21 4.11 -5.92
C SER A 162 -6.17 4.43 -7.05
#